data_5f3aa53be0993916cdbca11d08e69eda
#
_entry.id   5f3aa53be0993916cdbca11d08e69eda
#
_cell.length_a   1.000
_cell.length_b   1.000
_cell.length_c   1.000
_cell.angle_alpha   90.00
_cell.angle_beta   90.00
_cell.angle_gamma   90.00
#
_symmetry.space_group_name_H-M   'P 1'
#
loop_
_entity.id
_entity.type
_entity.pdbx_description
1 polymer ?
#
loop_
_entity_poly.entity_id
_entity_poly.type
_entity_poly.pdbx_seq_one_letter_code
_entity_poly.pdbx_strand_id
1 'polypeptide(L)'
;RGNHYHPIQTQKCLLIKGSYISITKDLSDKNSVIETRLVNEGDLSTIPPYVAHTMVFLEDSIFLNLVNGEREHQNYGITHTIPHKLVDEKLFNNLINSYVTKCRVCGGGFNHYLSLGLSPLANNLNDKKNTTEDLYPLDLNYCIQCYNSQLSVVVPPEKMFDNYFYLSS
;
A
#
# COMPACT_ATOMS: atom_id res chain seq x y z
N ARG A 1 -1.66 -6.03 8.97
CA ARG A 1 -1.70 -5.51 10.35
C ARG A 1 -1.89 -4.00 10.31
N GLY A 2 -2.68 -3.37 11.23
CA GLY A 2 -2.96 -1.93 11.20
C GLY A 2 -4.44 -1.67 11.00
N ASN A 3 -4.83 -0.92 9.96
CA ASN A 3 -6.19 -0.38 9.76
C ASN A 3 -6.60 0.57 10.89
N HIS A 4 -5.68 1.46 11.26
CA HIS A 4 -5.88 2.46 12.30
C HIS A 4 -4.98 3.68 12.08
N TYR A 5 -5.19 4.71 12.90
CA TYR A 5 -4.30 5.85 13.01
C TYR A 5 -4.06 6.24 14.46
N HIS A 6 -3.04 7.06 14.70
CA HIS A 6 -2.70 7.61 16.00
C HIS A 6 -2.95 9.12 16.00
N PRO A 7 -3.79 9.67 16.91
CA PRO A 7 -4.08 11.12 16.91
C PRO A 7 -2.92 11.97 17.42
N ILE A 8 -2.05 11.43 18.29
CA ILE A 8 -0.98 12.21 18.96
C ILE A 8 0.41 11.58 18.86
N GLN A 9 0.52 10.32 18.44
CA GLN A 9 1.79 9.60 18.43
C GLN A 9 2.42 9.60 17.05
N THR A 10 3.73 9.80 16.99
CA THR A 10 4.54 9.43 15.83
C THR A 10 5.10 8.04 16.05
N GLN A 11 4.86 7.16 15.09
CA GLN A 11 5.38 5.79 15.08
C GLN A 11 6.53 5.69 14.09
N LYS A 12 7.62 5.04 14.49
CA LYS A 12 8.73 4.68 13.60
C LYS A 12 8.88 3.17 13.58
N CYS A 13 8.90 2.60 12.40
CA CYS A 13 9.06 1.16 12.21
C CYS A 13 10.32 0.88 11.41
N LEU A 14 11.32 0.25 12.04
CA LEU A 14 12.51 -0.28 11.39
C LEU A 14 12.26 -1.74 11.04
N LEU A 15 12.29 -2.07 9.75
CA LEU A 15 12.18 -3.45 9.31
C LEU A 15 13.55 -4.13 9.41
N ILE A 16 13.66 -5.14 10.29
CA ILE A 16 14.89 -5.89 10.57
C ILE A 16 15.04 -7.05 9.60
N LYS A 17 13.92 -7.69 9.22
CA LYS A 17 13.89 -8.82 8.29
C LYS A 17 12.56 -8.86 7.56
N GLY A 18 12.58 -9.30 6.30
CA GLY A 18 11.38 -9.51 5.49
C GLY A 18 11.01 -8.31 4.63
N SER A 19 9.75 -8.29 4.19
CA SER A 19 9.18 -7.20 3.38
C SER A 19 7.68 -7.05 3.61
N TYR A 20 7.16 -5.82 3.46
CA TYR A 20 5.73 -5.55 3.50
C TYR A 20 5.33 -4.38 2.62
N ILE A 21 4.07 -4.35 2.19
CA ILE A 21 3.47 -3.19 1.55
C ILE A 21 2.93 -2.28 2.66
N SER A 22 3.48 -1.08 2.77
CA SER A 22 2.95 0.00 3.60
C SER A 22 1.82 0.68 2.84
N ILE A 23 0.65 0.81 3.45
CA ILE A 23 -0.50 1.51 2.90
C ILE A 23 -0.87 2.61 3.86
N THR A 24 -0.87 3.85 3.38
CA THR A 24 -1.06 5.04 4.21
C THR A 24 -2.04 6.02 3.59
N LYS A 25 -2.69 6.82 4.44
CA LYS A 25 -3.52 7.96 4.04
C LYS A 25 -3.44 9.05 5.10
N ASP A 26 -3.09 10.26 4.72
CA ASP A 26 -3.16 11.42 5.61
C ASP A 26 -4.61 11.85 5.81
N LEU A 27 -5.13 11.73 7.02
CA LEU A 27 -6.50 12.11 7.37
C LEU A 27 -6.65 13.61 7.67
N SER A 28 -5.55 14.34 7.80
CA SER A 28 -5.53 15.79 7.98
C SER A 28 -5.68 16.54 6.65
N ASP A 29 -5.32 15.91 5.53
CA ASP A 29 -5.50 16.43 4.18
C ASP A 29 -6.67 15.75 3.48
N LYS A 30 -7.73 16.52 3.17
CA LYS A 30 -8.92 16.02 2.45
C LYS A 30 -8.62 15.54 1.02
N ASN A 31 -7.55 16.04 0.41
CA ASN A 31 -7.12 15.67 -0.93
C ASN A 31 -6.13 14.49 -0.94
N SER A 32 -5.71 14.01 0.25
CA SER A 32 -4.81 12.89 0.37
C SER A 32 -5.41 11.64 -0.27
N VAL A 33 -4.63 10.98 -1.10
CA VAL A 33 -4.93 9.66 -1.68
C VAL A 33 -4.38 8.54 -0.80
N ILE A 34 -4.84 7.33 -1.04
CA ILE A 34 -4.21 6.15 -0.42
C ILE A 34 -2.92 5.86 -1.18
N GLU A 35 -1.80 5.94 -0.48
CA GLU A 35 -0.47 5.64 -1.02
C GLU A 35 -0.04 4.23 -0.64
N THR A 36 0.65 3.55 -1.55
CA THR A 36 1.30 2.27 -1.26
C THR A 36 2.80 2.35 -1.49
N ARG A 37 3.56 1.62 -0.68
CA ARG A 37 5.01 1.56 -0.78
C ARG A 37 5.54 0.22 -0.32
N LEU A 38 6.44 -0.38 -1.10
CA LEU A 38 7.23 -1.53 -0.64
C LEU A 38 8.26 -1.07 0.41
N VAL A 39 8.27 -1.76 1.55
CA VAL A 39 9.24 -1.59 2.63
C VAL A 39 10.08 -2.85 2.71
N ASN A 40 11.39 -2.70 2.60
CA ASN A 40 12.36 -3.78 2.61
C ASN A 40 13.18 -3.79 3.90
N GLU A 41 13.93 -4.86 4.10
CA GLU A 41 14.90 -4.98 5.20
C GLU A 41 15.85 -3.77 5.24
N GLY A 42 16.02 -3.19 6.43
CA GLY A 42 16.79 -1.98 6.69
C GLY A 42 16.02 -0.66 6.52
N ASP A 43 14.83 -0.67 5.94
CA ASP A 43 14.03 0.55 5.79
C ASP A 43 13.44 1.00 7.12
N LEU A 44 13.48 2.32 7.33
CA LEU A 44 12.83 3.01 8.44
C LEU A 44 11.60 3.78 7.92
N SER A 45 10.42 3.34 8.31
CA SER A 45 9.16 4.04 8.05
C SER A 45 8.80 4.96 9.21
N THR A 46 8.33 6.16 8.90
CA THR A 46 7.82 7.11 9.91
C THR A 46 6.35 7.41 9.61
N ILE A 47 5.50 7.23 10.60
CA ILE A 47 4.06 7.48 10.53
C ILE A 47 3.71 8.59 11.52
N PRO A 48 3.43 9.80 11.05
CA PRO A 48 3.03 10.93 11.88
C PRO A 48 1.62 10.75 12.46
N PRO A 49 1.21 11.60 13.42
CA PRO A 49 -0.19 11.70 13.84
C PRO A 49 -1.14 11.92 12.66
N TYR A 50 -2.37 11.41 12.78
CA TYR A 50 -3.43 11.47 11.78
C TYR A 50 -3.13 10.78 10.44
N VAL A 51 -2.05 10.03 10.32
CA VAL A 51 -1.82 9.16 9.15
C VAL A 51 -2.36 7.76 9.45
N ALA A 52 -3.48 7.42 8.80
CA ALA A 52 -3.99 6.06 8.83
C ALA A 52 -3.05 5.14 8.08
N HIS A 53 -2.82 3.94 8.62
CA HIS A 53 -1.84 3.01 8.07
C HIS A 53 -2.23 1.54 8.23
N THR A 54 -1.72 0.74 7.30
CA THR A 54 -1.83 -0.72 7.29
C THR A 54 -0.56 -1.32 6.71
N MET A 55 -0.14 -2.45 7.26
CA MET A 55 0.98 -3.26 6.77
C MET A 55 0.45 -4.57 6.20
N VAL A 56 0.71 -4.84 4.94
CA VAL A 56 0.45 -6.13 4.27
C VAL A 56 1.79 -6.84 4.12
N PHE A 57 2.05 -7.82 4.98
CA PHE A 57 3.30 -8.57 4.97
C PHE A 57 3.33 -9.54 3.80
N LEU A 58 4.44 -9.56 3.06
CA LEU A 58 4.67 -10.43 1.91
C LEU A 58 5.39 -11.72 2.30
N GLU A 59 6.01 -11.73 3.46
CA GLU A 59 6.76 -12.83 4.04
C GLU A 59 6.87 -12.69 5.56
N ASP A 60 7.38 -13.71 6.23
CA ASP A 60 7.65 -13.66 7.68
C ASP A 60 8.64 -12.54 7.99
N SER A 61 8.23 -11.60 8.82
CA SER A 61 8.94 -10.35 9.02
C SER A 61 9.20 -10.05 10.50
N ILE A 62 10.35 -9.44 10.77
CA ILE A 62 10.74 -8.93 12.09
C ILE A 62 10.92 -7.43 11.99
N PHE A 63 10.25 -6.68 12.85
CA PHE A 63 10.39 -5.22 12.90
C PHE A 63 10.45 -4.69 14.32
N LEU A 64 11.15 -3.57 14.49
CA LEU A 64 11.19 -2.78 15.71
C LEU A 64 10.26 -1.58 15.56
N ASN A 65 9.31 -1.47 16.48
CA ASN A 65 8.38 -0.36 16.52
C ASN A 65 8.75 0.61 17.66
N LEU A 66 9.09 1.85 17.30
CA LEU A 66 9.42 2.93 18.20
C LEU A 66 8.28 3.96 18.17
N VAL A 67 7.80 4.33 19.33
CA VAL A 67 6.69 5.29 19.46
C VAL A 67 7.14 6.40 20.41
N ASN A 68 6.97 7.65 20.01
CA ASN A 68 7.17 8.77 20.92
C ASN A 68 5.87 9.11 21.65
N GLY A 69 5.98 9.65 22.87
CA GLY A 69 4.88 10.03 23.72
C GLY A 69 4.55 9.03 24.81
N GLU A 70 3.87 9.49 25.83
CA GLU A 70 3.44 8.66 26.95
C GLU A 70 2.35 7.67 26.50
N ARG A 71 2.47 6.44 26.98
CA ARG A 71 1.44 5.41 26.84
C ARG A 71 0.67 5.30 28.15
N GLU A 72 -0.47 5.94 28.22
CA GLU A 72 -1.43 5.67 29.28
C GLU A 72 -2.10 4.32 29.02
N HIS A 73 -1.67 3.28 29.74
CA HIS A 73 -2.18 1.92 29.58
C HIS A 73 -3.69 1.80 29.77
N GLN A 74 -4.30 2.63 30.60
CA GLN A 74 -5.74 2.61 30.86
C GLN A 74 -6.58 3.09 29.67
N ASN A 75 -6.04 3.98 28.83
CA ASN A 75 -6.72 4.58 27.67
C ASN A 75 -6.09 4.19 26.34
N TYR A 76 -5.25 3.17 26.32
CA TYR A 76 -4.43 2.82 25.16
C TYR A 76 -5.23 2.65 23.85
N GLY A 77 -6.38 1.98 23.90
CA GLY A 77 -7.22 1.78 22.71
C GLY A 77 -8.06 2.98 22.31
N ILE A 78 -8.27 3.94 23.23
CA ILE A 78 -9.19 5.09 23.01
C ILE A 78 -8.43 6.33 22.56
N THR A 79 -7.28 6.62 23.20
CA THR A 79 -6.53 7.87 22.97
C THR A 79 -5.38 7.72 22.00
N HIS A 80 -4.85 6.52 21.84
CA HIS A 80 -3.61 6.30 21.09
C HIS A 80 -3.80 5.55 19.78
N THR A 81 -4.91 4.83 19.60
CA THR A 81 -5.16 4.02 18.41
C THR A 81 -6.63 4.05 18.05
N ILE A 82 -6.97 4.68 16.94
CA ILE A 82 -8.35 4.80 16.44
C ILE A 82 -8.50 3.95 15.18
N PRO A 83 -9.44 3.00 15.15
CA PRO A 83 -9.68 2.17 13.98
C PRO A 83 -10.01 3.00 12.74
N HIS A 84 -9.36 2.70 11.63
CA HIS A 84 -9.63 3.30 10.33
C HIS A 84 -9.27 2.29 9.22
N LYS A 85 -10.29 1.74 8.57
CA LYS A 85 -10.10 0.68 7.59
C LYS A 85 -9.61 1.26 6.25
N LEU A 86 -8.35 0.98 5.90
CA LEU A 86 -7.76 1.29 4.59
C LEU A 86 -7.80 0.09 3.65
N VAL A 87 -7.64 -1.11 4.19
CA VAL A 87 -7.53 -2.34 3.41
C VAL A 87 -8.62 -3.31 3.85
N ASP A 88 -9.48 -3.70 2.93
CA ASP A 88 -10.42 -4.80 3.07
C ASP A 88 -9.82 -6.10 2.49
N GLU A 89 -10.56 -7.19 2.58
CA GLU A 89 -10.13 -8.50 2.09
C GLU A 89 -9.89 -8.51 0.57
N LYS A 90 -10.71 -7.78 -0.18
CA LYS A 90 -10.59 -7.69 -1.64
C LYS A 90 -9.30 -6.98 -2.05
N LEU A 91 -9.03 -5.80 -1.49
CA LEU A 91 -7.79 -5.07 -1.75
C LEU A 91 -6.57 -5.85 -1.25
N PHE A 92 -6.66 -6.53 -0.10
CA PHE A 92 -5.59 -7.39 0.41
C PHE A 92 -5.22 -8.46 -0.61
N ASN A 93 -6.22 -9.20 -1.14
CA ASN A 93 -6.00 -10.25 -2.13
C ASN A 93 -5.43 -9.70 -3.45
N ASN A 94 -5.91 -8.53 -3.91
CA ASN A 94 -5.37 -7.86 -5.09
C ASN A 94 -3.89 -7.52 -4.90
N LEU A 95 -3.50 -6.97 -3.74
CA LEU A 95 -2.12 -6.61 -3.44
C LEU A 95 -1.20 -7.84 -3.39
N ILE A 96 -1.56 -8.87 -2.64
CA ILE A 96 -0.73 -10.08 -2.49
C ILE A 96 -0.48 -10.77 -3.83
N ASN A 97 -1.48 -10.78 -4.72
CA ASN A 97 -1.39 -11.51 -5.99
C ASN A 97 -0.81 -10.69 -7.14
N SER A 98 -0.66 -9.37 -7.01
CA SER A 98 -0.24 -8.52 -8.13
C SER A 98 0.98 -7.65 -7.84
N TYR A 99 1.39 -7.49 -6.58
CA TYR A 99 2.47 -6.56 -6.24
C TYR A 99 3.83 -7.09 -6.67
N VAL A 100 4.64 -6.22 -7.29
CA VAL A 100 5.96 -6.55 -7.82
C VAL A 100 7.03 -6.08 -6.85
N THR A 101 7.88 -7.00 -6.40
CA THR A 101 8.93 -6.72 -5.39
C THR A 101 10.33 -6.50 -6.00
N LYS A 102 10.50 -6.85 -7.31
CA LYS A 102 11.77 -6.72 -8.04
C LYS A 102 11.55 -6.24 -9.45
N CYS A 103 12.57 -5.63 -10.03
CA CYS A 103 12.54 -5.20 -11.43
C CYS A 103 12.28 -6.39 -12.37
N ARG A 104 11.29 -6.26 -13.23
CA ARG A 104 10.90 -7.30 -14.20
C ARG A 104 11.91 -7.49 -15.34
N VAL A 105 12.82 -6.53 -15.52
CA VAL A 105 13.87 -6.57 -16.55
C VAL A 105 15.14 -7.23 -16.03
N CYS A 106 15.65 -6.78 -14.87
CA CYS A 106 16.96 -7.23 -14.37
C CYS A 106 16.95 -7.86 -12.97
N GLY A 107 15.78 -7.95 -12.31
CA GLY A 107 15.68 -8.48 -10.95
C GLY A 107 16.18 -7.54 -9.84
N GLY A 108 16.64 -6.33 -10.17
CA GLY A 108 17.16 -5.37 -9.21
C GLY A 108 16.09 -4.73 -8.32
N GLY A 109 16.55 -3.98 -7.30
CA GLY A 109 15.70 -3.26 -6.39
C GLY A 109 15.06 -2.01 -7.01
N PHE A 110 14.04 -1.47 -6.32
CA PHE A 110 13.29 -0.30 -6.77
C PHE A 110 13.47 0.89 -5.86
N ASN A 111 13.35 2.08 -6.47
CA ASN A 111 12.92 3.29 -5.77
C ASN A 111 11.54 3.70 -6.27
N HIS A 112 10.63 3.87 -5.33
CA HIS A 112 9.32 4.45 -5.57
C HIS A 112 9.48 5.98 -5.78
N TYR A 113 8.82 6.54 -6.81
CA TYR A 113 8.94 7.97 -7.09
C TYR A 113 7.61 8.70 -7.34
N LEU A 114 6.52 7.98 -7.60
CA LEU A 114 5.20 8.59 -7.79
C LEU A 114 4.11 7.64 -7.35
N SER A 115 3.14 8.13 -6.56
CA SER A 115 1.87 7.47 -6.29
C SER A 115 0.71 8.32 -6.78
N LEU A 116 -0.19 7.72 -7.55
CA LEU A 116 -1.45 8.32 -7.97
C LEU A 116 -2.65 7.72 -7.21
N GLY A 117 -2.35 6.94 -6.16
CA GLY A 117 -3.36 6.30 -5.32
C GLY A 117 -3.88 4.98 -5.89
N LEU A 118 -5.04 4.57 -5.39
CA LEU A 118 -5.73 3.37 -5.87
C LEU A 118 -6.59 3.72 -7.07
N SER A 119 -6.49 2.93 -8.13
CA SER A 119 -7.24 3.10 -9.38
C SER A 119 -7.95 1.80 -9.79
N PRO A 120 -9.15 1.87 -10.35
CA PRO A 120 -9.75 0.74 -11.05
C PRO A 120 -8.97 0.43 -12.33
N LEU A 121 -9.21 -0.76 -12.89
CA LEU A 121 -8.64 -1.13 -14.18
C LEU A 121 -9.22 -0.24 -15.29
N ALA A 122 -8.35 0.24 -16.18
CA ALA A 122 -8.76 0.97 -17.36
C ALA A 122 -9.70 0.09 -18.23
N ASN A 123 -10.75 0.72 -18.79
CA ASN A 123 -11.76 0.06 -19.62
C ASN A 123 -12.62 -1.00 -18.93
N ASN A 124 -12.55 -1.14 -17.61
CA ASN A 124 -13.49 -1.95 -16.85
C ASN A 124 -14.79 -1.16 -16.63
N LEU A 125 -15.58 -1.03 -17.69
CA LEU A 125 -16.83 -0.26 -17.67
C LEU A 125 -17.93 -1.07 -16.97
N ASN A 126 -18.48 -0.54 -15.90
CA ASN A 126 -19.57 -1.15 -15.15
C ASN A 126 -20.91 -0.56 -15.56
N ASP A 127 -21.83 -1.40 -15.98
CA ASP A 127 -23.22 -1.01 -16.34
C ASP A 127 -24.08 -0.63 -15.12
N LYS A 128 -23.62 -0.94 -13.90
CA LYS A 128 -24.37 -0.73 -12.65
C LYS A 128 -23.69 0.27 -11.74
N LYS A 129 -24.42 1.29 -11.30
CA LYS A 129 -23.96 2.37 -10.40
C LYS A 129 -23.42 1.93 -9.03
N ASN A 130 -23.59 0.68 -8.61
CA ASN A 130 -23.25 0.17 -7.27
C ASN A 130 -22.37 -1.09 -7.27
N THR A 131 -21.58 -1.33 -8.31
CA THR A 131 -20.59 -2.40 -8.28
C THR A 131 -19.30 -1.92 -7.62
N THR A 132 -18.82 -2.66 -6.62
CA THR A 132 -17.49 -2.44 -6.05
C THR A 132 -16.43 -2.89 -7.05
N GLU A 133 -15.67 -1.93 -7.57
CA GLU A 133 -14.58 -2.21 -8.51
C GLU A 133 -13.36 -2.83 -7.81
N ASP A 134 -12.57 -3.59 -8.58
CA ASP A 134 -11.24 -4.00 -8.14
C ASP A 134 -10.30 -2.79 -8.24
N LEU A 135 -9.68 -2.43 -7.12
CA LEU A 135 -8.74 -1.34 -7.04
C LEU A 135 -7.30 -1.88 -6.96
N TYR A 136 -6.40 -1.21 -7.65
CA TYR A 136 -4.97 -1.50 -7.67
C TYR A 136 -4.16 -0.24 -7.46
N PRO A 137 -2.97 -0.31 -6.82
CA PRO A 137 -2.07 0.83 -6.75
C PRO A 137 -1.64 1.32 -8.13
N LEU A 138 -1.77 2.61 -8.38
CA LEU A 138 -1.21 3.25 -9.56
C LEU A 138 0.09 3.98 -9.16
N ASP A 139 1.08 3.18 -8.83
CA ASP A 139 2.39 3.64 -8.36
C ASP A 139 3.46 3.35 -9.39
N LEU A 140 4.43 4.25 -9.49
CA LEU A 140 5.57 4.14 -10.37
C LEU A 140 6.86 3.94 -9.57
N ASN A 141 7.60 2.91 -9.96
CA ASN A 141 8.91 2.58 -9.43
C ASN A 141 9.96 2.64 -10.54
N TYR A 142 11.19 3.05 -10.22
CA TYR A 142 12.31 2.89 -11.13
C TYR A 142 13.36 1.95 -10.54
N CYS A 143 13.97 1.16 -11.41
CA CYS A 143 15.04 0.24 -11.03
C CYS A 143 16.35 1.00 -10.83
N ILE A 144 17.01 0.79 -9.67
CA ILE A 144 18.30 1.42 -9.36
C ILE A 144 19.48 0.84 -10.17
N GLN A 145 19.31 -0.31 -10.83
CA GLN A 145 20.36 -0.96 -11.61
C GLN A 145 20.24 -0.71 -13.11
N CYS A 146 19.06 -0.92 -13.71
CA CYS A 146 18.86 -0.77 -15.14
C CYS A 146 18.02 0.46 -15.53
N TYR A 147 17.60 1.27 -14.58
CA TYR A 147 16.82 2.50 -14.75
C TYR A 147 15.47 2.31 -15.45
N ASN A 148 14.99 1.07 -15.58
CA ASN A 148 13.67 0.79 -16.11
C ASN A 148 12.60 1.33 -15.16
N SER A 149 11.62 2.04 -15.70
CA SER A 149 10.45 2.53 -14.97
C SER A 149 9.28 1.57 -15.18
N GLN A 150 8.58 1.20 -14.12
CA GLN A 150 7.48 0.25 -14.17
C GLN A 150 6.45 0.49 -13.08
N LEU A 151 5.23 -0.02 -13.29
CA LEU A 151 4.19 -0.04 -12.26
C LEU A 151 4.57 -0.97 -11.11
N SER A 152 4.09 -0.66 -9.91
CA SER A 152 4.25 -1.49 -8.70
C SER A 152 3.42 -2.78 -8.74
N VAL A 153 2.43 -2.86 -9.64
CA VAL A 153 1.56 -4.02 -9.77
C VAL A 153 1.55 -4.56 -11.19
N VAL A 154 1.34 -5.87 -11.30
CA VAL A 154 1.05 -6.58 -12.54
C VAL A 154 -0.26 -7.33 -12.36
N VAL A 155 -1.33 -6.77 -12.91
CA VAL A 155 -2.65 -7.38 -12.83
C VAL A 155 -2.68 -8.63 -13.70
N PRO A 156 -3.21 -9.77 -13.20
CA PRO A 156 -3.36 -10.97 -14.00
C PRO A 156 -4.14 -10.73 -15.29
N PRO A 157 -3.71 -11.29 -16.45
CA PRO A 157 -4.35 -11.07 -17.75
C PRO A 157 -5.85 -11.40 -17.74
N GLU A 158 -6.26 -12.42 -17.01
CA GLU A 158 -7.67 -12.84 -16.87
C GLU A 158 -8.52 -11.73 -16.27
N LYS A 159 -7.97 -10.95 -15.33
CA LYS A 159 -8.65 -9.79 -14.74
C LYS A 159 -8.77 -8.62 -15.71
N MET A 160 -7.83 -8.49 -16.65
CA MET A 160 -7.77 -7.37 -17.58
C MET A 160 -8.56 -7.63 -18.87
N PHE A 161 -8.63 -8.89 -19.33
CA PHE A 161 -9.01 -9.19 -20.71
C PHE A 161 -10.23 -10.13 -20.86
N ASP A 162 -10.70 -10.82 -19.82
CA ASP A 162 -11.84 -11.77 -19.92
C ASP A 162 -13.14 -11.11 -20.38
N ASN A 163 -13.32 -9.80 -20.16
CA ASN A 163 -14.50 -9.02 -20.58
C ASN A 163 -14.08 -7.73 -21.31
N TYR A 164 -13.04 -7.80 -22.11
CA TYR A 164 -12.49 -6.62 -22.79
C TYR A 164 -13.31 -6.26 -24.03
N PHE A 165 -13.92 -5.07 -24.01
CA PHE A 165 -14.83 -4.62 -25.07
C PHE A 165 -14.13 -4.09 -26.34
N TYR A 166 -12.84 -3.90 -26.32
CA TYR A 166 -12.09 -3.43 -27.49
C TYR A 166 -11.60 -4.60 -28.33
N LEU A 167 -12.22 -4.80 -29.49
CA LEU A 167 -11.67 -5.65 -30.54
C LEU A 167 -10.67 -4.81 -31.34
N SER A 168 -9.39 -5.17 -31.31
CA SER A 168 -8.41 -4.65 -32.26
C SER A 168 -8.76 -5.22 -33.64
N SER A 169 -9.19 -4.37 -34.56
CA SER A 169 -9.34 -4.70 -35.99
C SER A 169 -7.97 -4.83 -36.66
#